data_f546879c32464632074fdb96bdf2b848
#
_entry.id   f546879c32464632074fdb96bdf2b848
#
_cell.length_a   1.000
_cell.length_b   1.000
_cell.length_c   1.000
_cell.angle_alpha   90.00
_cell.angle_beta   90.00
_cell.angle_gamma   90.00
#
_symmetry.space_group_name_H-M   'P 1'
#
loop_
_entity.id
_entity.type
_entity.pdbx_description
1 polymer ?
#
loop_
_entity_poly.entity_id
_entity_poly.type
_entity_poly.pdbx_seq_one_letter_code
_entity_poly.pdbx_strand_id
1 'polypeptide(L)'
;MVDNRLNYSNRTLRAIANNGLPLKIKAQWTENDYWERRHPDSDEMDCVAVRGWLIRINGKKYPRQLGEDGIDWTYRFTSPRTEEGMQTAIKHALSEARLTVW
;
A
#
# COMPACT_ATOMS: atom_id res chain seq x y z
N MET A 1 -13.12 25.48 2.48
CA MET A 1 -13.18 24.28 1.63
C MET A 1 -12.67 23.08 2.41
N VAL A 2 -13.43 22.02 2.39
CA VAL A 2 -13.00 20.80 3.08
C VAL A 2 -12.17 19.95 2.12
N ASP A 3 -10.94 19.66 2.49
CA ASP A 3 -10.13 18.72 1.75
C ASP A 3 -10.43 17.31 2.25
N ASN A 4 -10.93 16.46 1.36
CA ASN A 4 -11.27 15.08 1.71
C ASN A 4 -10.05 14.16 1.82
N ARG A 5 -8.89 14.65 1.43
CA ARG A 5 -7.66 13.88 1.58
C ARG A 5 -7.18 13.93 3.02
N LEU A 6 -6.51 12.85 3.42
CA LEU A 6 -5.92 12.82 4.75
C LEU A 6 -4.78 13.84 4.84
N ASN A 7 -4.71 14.55 5.96
CA ASN A 7 -3.68 15.56 6.20
C ASN A 7 -2.30 14.96 6.48
N TYR A 8 -2.26 13.67 6.72
CA TYR A 8 -1.02 12.96 7.01
C TYR A 8 -0.94 11.69 6.15
N SER A 9 0.26 11.26 5.90
CA SER A 9 0.50 10.11 5.03
C SER A 9 0.60 8.78 5.79
N ASN A 10 0.57 8.82 7.11
CA ASN A 10 0.74 7.63 7.95
C ASN A 10 -0.35 7.55 8.99
N ARG A 11 -0.85 6.36 9.23
CA ARG A 11 -1.80 6.09 10.29
C ARG A 11 -1.57 4.70 10.85
N THR A 12 -1.62 4.57 12.18
CA THR A 12 -1.51 3.28 12.85
C THR A 12 -2.84 2.94 13.49
N LEU A 13 -3.32 1.73 13.22
CA LEU A 13 -4.56 1.20 13.75
C LEU A 13 -4.27 -0.10 14.48
N ARG A 14 -5.09 -0.40 15.47
CA ARG A 14 -5.02 -1.66 16.20
C ARG A 14 -6.33 -2.40 16.04
N ALA A 15 -6.23 -3.71 15.85
CA ALA A 15 -7.40 -4.57 15.69
C ALA A 15 -7.07 -5.95 16.27
N ILE A 16 -8.09 -6.79 16.37
CA ILE A 16 -7.92 -8.19 16.78
C ILE A 16 -8.52 -9.03 15.66
N ALA A 17 -7.73 -9.94 15.12
CA ALA A 17 -8.20 -10.88 14.13
C ALA A 17 -9.21 -11.86 14.76
N ASN A 18 -10.04 -12.47 13.93
CA ASN A 18 -11.07 -13.39 14.41
C ASN A 18 -10.49 -14.63 15.11
N ASN A 19 -9.21 -14.95 14.89
CA ASN A 19 -8.50 -16.02 15.59
C ASN A 19 -7.85 -15.54 16.91
N GLY A 20 -8.09 -14.30 17.32
CA GLY A 20 -7.53 -13.74 18.55
C GLY A 20 -6.17 -13.06 18.40
N LEU A 21 -5.57 -13.09 17.21
CA LEU A 21 -4.27 -12.47 16.99
C LEU A 21 -4.37 -10.95 17.06
N PRO A 22 -3.60 -10.28 17.94
CA PRO A 22 -3.56 -8.81 17.93
C PRO A 22 -2.83 -8.30 16.69
N LEU A 23 -3.40 -7.29 16.05
CA LEU A 23 -2.88 -6.73 14.83
C LEU A 23 -2.49 -5.27 15.04
N LYS A 24 -1.30 -4.92 14.59
CA LYS A 24 -0.86 -3.55 14.43
C LYS A 24 -0.81 -3.26 12.94
N ILE A 25 -1.70 -2.40 12.48
CA ILE A 25 -1.85 -2.08 11.06
C ILE A 25 -1.33 -0.67 10.82
N LYS A 26 -0.33 -0.55 9.97
CA LYS A 26 0.18 0.76 9.54
C LYS A 26 -0.22 1.01 8.11
N ALA A 27 -0.95 2.10 7.87
CA ALA A 27 -1.30 2.54 6.55
C ALA A 27 -0.45 3.76 6.19
N GLN A 28 0.22 3.69 5.06
CA GLN A 28 1.08 4.77 4.58
C GLN A 28 0.74 5.10 3.15
N TRP A 29 0.40 6.34 2.89
CA TRP A 29 0.28 6.85 1.52
C TRP A 29 1.68 7.14 0.98
N THR A 30 1.96 6.66 -0.21
CA THR A 30 3.25 6.89 -0.86
C THR A 30 3.06 7.43 -2.27
N GLU A 31 3.92 8.37 -2.63
CA GLU A 31 3.99 8.93 -3.98
C GLU A 31 5.46 8.97 -4.38
N ASN A 32 5.82 8.18 -5.37
CA ASN A 32 7.17 8.11 -5.88
C ASN A 32 7.15 8.15 -7.40
N ASP A 33 8.14 8.81 -7.97
CA ASP A 33 8.36 8.80 -9.40
C ASP A 33 9.68 8.12 -9.68
N TYR A 34 9.73 7.36 -10.76
CA TYR A 34 10.96 6.78 -11.22
C TYR A 34 11.03 6.80 -12.74
N TRP A 35 12.24 6.62 -13.27
CA TRP A 35 12.45 6.60 -14.70
C TRP A 35 12.59 5.15 -15.16
N GLU A 36 11.92 4.84 -16.24
CA GLU A 36 11.89 3.51 -16.82
C GLU A 36 12.17 3.62 -18.30
N ARG A 37 12.99 2.71 -18.84
CA ARG A 37 13.19 2.66 -20.28
C ARG A 37 11.90 2.26 -20.96
N ARG A 38 11.60 2.95 -22.08
CA ARG A 38 10.40 2.65 -22.86
C ARG A 38 10.43 1.22 -23.37
N HIS A 39 11.60 0.75 -23.81
CA HIS A 39 11.86 -0.66 -24.06
C HIS A 39 13.37 -0.91 -24.03
N PRO A 40 13.82 -2.19 -23.94
CA PRO A 40 15.24 -2.49 -23.68
C PRO A 40 16.24 -1.90 -24.68
N ASP A 41 15.84 -1.71 -25.92
CA ASP A 41 16.72 -1.20 -26.97
C ASP A 41 16.64 0.33 -27.14
N SER A 42 15.85 1.00 -26.32
CA SER A 42 15.62 2.43 -26.44
C SER A 42 16.42 3.20 -25.40
N ASP A 43 16.95 4.35 -25.78
CA ASP A 43 17.51 5.32 -24.85
C ASP A 43 16.45 6.24 -24.27
N GLU A 44 15.23 6.17 -24.78
CA GLU A 44 14.12 6.97 -24.27
C GLU A 44 13.64 6.47 -22.92
N MET A 45 13.40 7.40 -22.02
CA MET A 45 12.95 7.12 -20.65
C MET A 45 11.57 7.72 -20.44
N ASP A 46 10.71 6.96 -19.78
CA ASP A 46 9.43 7.44 -19.33
C ASP A 46 9.47 7.67 -17.82
N CYS A 47 8.84 8.74 -17.37
CA CYS A 47 8.63 8.97 -15.95
C CYS A 47 7.37 8.23 -15.52
N VAL A 48 7.53 7.33 -14.56
CA VAL A 48 6.41 6.54 -14.04
C VAL A 48 6.11 7.00 -12.62
N ALA A 49 4.88 7.42 -12.40
CA ALA A 49 4.41 7.80 -11.08
C ALA A 49 3.77 6.59 -10.39
N VAL A 50 4.22 6.33 -9.18
CA VAL A 50 3.66 5.26 -8.34
C VAL A 50 2.99 5.91 -7.15
N ARG A 51 1.68 5.75 -7.03
CA ARG A 51 0.90 6.36 -5.96
C ARG A 51 -0.06 5.35 -5.38
N GLY A 52 -0.19 5.37 -4.06
CA GLY A 52 -1.14 4.50 -3.41
C GLY A 52 -0.77 4.18 -1.98
N TRP A 53 -1.50 3.23 -1.42
CA TRP A 53 -1.36 2.81 -0.04
C TRP A 53 -0.42 1.63 0.10
N LEU A 54 0.49 1.77 1.03
CA LEU A 54 1.31 0.68 1.52
C LEU A 54 0.83 0.31 2.91
N ILE A 55 0.50 -0.95 3.11
CA ILE A 55 -0.04 -1.41 4.38
C ILE A 55 0.97 -2.37 5.01
N ARG A 56 1.20 -2.21 6.31
CA ARG A 56 1.98 -3.16 7.08
C ARG A 56 1.11 -3.75 8.17
N ILE A 57 1.07 -5.07 8.23
CA ILE A 57 0.34 -5.80 9.28
C ILE A 57 1.37 -6.59 10.07
N ASN A 58 1.56 -6.21 11.33
CA ASN A 58 2.57 -6.80 12.22
C ASN A 58 3.96 -6.84 11.56
N GLY A 59 4.30 -5.76 10.85
CA GLY A 59 5.58 -5.61 10.19
C GLY A 59 5.65 -6.16 8.76
N LYS A 60 4.70 -6.98 8.35
CA LYS A 60 4.66 -7.50 6.99
C LYS A 60 4.03 -6.49 6.04
N LYS A 61 4.64 -6.33 4.89
CA LYS A 61 4.29 -5.34 3.89
C LYS A 61 3.30 -5.90 2.87
N TYR A 62 2.28 -5.12 2.57
CA TYR A 62 1.27 -5.45 1.55
C TYR A 62 1.07 -4.25 0.63
N PRO A 63 0.81 -4.41 -0.67
CA PRO A 63 0.63 -5.68 -1.38
C PRO A 63 1.89 -6.56 -1.28
N ARG A 64 1.67 -7.87 -1.32
CA ARG A 64 2.81 -8.80 -1.32
C ARG A 64 3.65 -8.56 -2.56
N GLN A 65 4.93 -8.51 -2.36
CA GLN A 65 5.86 -8.33 -3.46
C GLN A 65 6.17 -9.69 -4.07
N LEU A 66 5.94 -9.76 -5.37
CA LEU A 66 6.16 -10.97 -6.14
C LEU A 66 7.42 -10.78 -6.97
N GLY A 67 8.54 -11.26 -6.48
CA GLY A 67 9.80 -11.18 -7.19
C GLY A 67 10.84 -12.00 -6.46
N GLU A 68 11.86 -12.46 -7.15
CA GLU A 68 12.88 -13.31 -6.56
C GLU A 68 13.63 -12.60 -5.43
N ASP A 69 13.81 -11.32 -5.55
CA ASP A 69 14.47 -10.47 -4.55
C ASP A 69 13.48 -9.85 -3.56
N GLY A 70 12.18 -10.09 -3.73
CA GLY A 70 11.15 -9.58 -2.84
C GLY A 70 11.01 -8.08 -2.83
N ILE A 71 11.60 -7.39 -3.79
CA ILE A 71 11.61 -5.93 -3.82
C ILE A 71 10.95 -5.43 -5.09
N ASP A 72 9.63 -5.43 -5.10
CA ASP A 72 8.92 -4.61 -6.07
C ASP A 72 8.27 -3.44 -5.34
N TRP A 73 9.05 -2.39 -5.19
CA TRP A 73 8.62 -1.17 -4.50
C TRP A 73 7.57 -0.38 -5.28
N THR A 74 7.22 -0.83 -6.48
CA THR A 74 6.17 -0.20 -7.27
C THR A 74 4.77 -0.65 -6.88
N TYR A 75 4.63 -1.77 -6.17
CA TYR A 75 3.32 -2.26 -5.78
C TYR A 75 2.69 -1.41 -4.68
N ARG A 76 1.48 -0.96 -4.94
CA ARG A 76 0.66 -0.17 -4.04
C ARG A 76 -0.80 -0.54 -4.22
N PHE A 77 -1.59 -0.34 -3.17
CA PHE A 77 -3.04 -0.35 -3.31
C PHE A 77 -3.46 1.01 -3.85
N THR A 78 -4.18 1.01 -4.97
CA THR A 78 -4.47 2.23 -5.73
C THR A 78 -5.71 2.97 -5.27
N SER A 79 -6.35 2.57 -4.19
CA SER A 79 -7.51 3.27 -3.66
C SER A 79 -7.17 4.73 -3.31
N PRO A 80 -8.17 5.63 -3.31
CA PRO A 80 -7.90 7.06 -3.10
C PRO A 80 -7.27 7.40 -1.77
N ARG A 81 -6.61 8.55 -1.71
CA ARG A 81 -6.03 9.08 -0.47
C ARG A 81 -7.13 9.71 0.39
N THR A 82 -8.03 8.89 0.84
CA THR A 82 -9.15 9.25 1.71
C THR A 82 -9.29 8.21 2.81
N GLU A 83 -10.12 8.49 3.82
CA GLU A 83 -10.42 7.50 4.86
C GLU A 83 -10.99 6.23 4.26
N GLU A 84 -11.92 6.34 3.32
CA GLU A 84 -12.50 5.17 2.65
C GLU A 84 -11.45 4.42 1.82
N GLY A 85 -10.61 5.15 1.10
CA GLY A 85 -9.54 4.55 0.31
C GLY A 85 -8.54 3.82 1.17
N MET A 86 -8.19 4.38 2.31
CA MET A 86 -7.33 3.72 3.29
C MET A 86 -7.97 2.44 3.82
N GLN A 87 -9.24 2.49 4.20
CA GLN A 87 -9.96 1.31 4.70
C GLN A 87 -10.06 0.22 3.63
N THR A 88 -10.28 0.62 2.39
CA THR A 88 -10.28 -0.32 1.25
C THR A 88 -8.91 -1.01 1.11
N ALA A 89 -7.84 -0.24 1.19
CA ALA A 89 -6.49 -0.79 1.13
C ALA A 89 -6.22 -1.76 2.27
N ILE A 90 -6.65 -1.41 3.48
CA ILE A 90 -6.50 -2.28 4.65
C ILE A 90 -7.27 -3.59 4.45
N LYS A 91 -8.49 -3.53 3.91
CA LYS A 91 -9.27 -4.74 3.61
C LYS A 91 -8.55 -5.64 2.61
N HIS A 92 -7.98 -5.07 1.58
CA HIS A 92 -7.19 -5.83 0.59
C HIS A 92 -5.96 -6.47 1.25
N ALA A 93 -5.27 -5.73 2.10
CA ALA A 93 -4.10 -6.26 2.81
C ALA A 93 -4.48 -7.41 3.73
N LEU A 94 -5.57 -7.28 4.48
CA LEU A 94 -6.07 -8.35 5.34
C LEU A 94 -6.44 -9.59 4.53
N SER A 95 -7.07 -9.41 3.39
CA SER A 95 -7.41 -10.50 2.48
C SER A 95 -6.15 -11.24 1.99
N GLU A 96 -5.13 -10.50 1.57
CA GLU A 96 -3.85 -11.11 1.16
C GLU A 96 -3.18 -11.85 2.31
N ALA A 97 -3.27 -11.30 3.51
CA ALA A 97 -2.72 -11.92 4.71
C ALA A 97 -3.58 -13.08 5.24
N ARG A 98 -4.74 -13.32 4.63
CA ARG A 98 -5.73 -14.31 5.07
C ARG A 98 -6.17 -14.10 6.51
N LEU A 99 -6.37 -12.84 6.86
CA LEU A 99 -6.82 -12.43 8.18
C LEU A 99 -8.21 -11.80 8.06
N THR A 100 -9.03 -12.07 9.06
CA THR A 100 -10.36 -11.46 9.17
C THR A 100 -10.43 -10.70 10.48
N VAL A 101 -11.02 -9.52 10.45
CA VAL A 101 -11.19 -8.65 11.61
C VAL A 101 -12.67 -8.41 11.82
N TRP A 102 -13.07 -8.41 13.08
CA TRP A 102 -14.46 -8.11 13.49
C TRP A 102 -14.80 -6.63 13.32
#